data_f24ac1a42d99f7496b2de2e0b96a1f0e
#
_entry.id   f24ac1a42d99f7496b2de2e0b96a1f0e
#
_cell.length_a   1.000
_cell.length_b   1.000
_cell.length_c   1.000
_cell.angle_alpha   90.00
_cell.angle_beta   90.00
_cell.angle_gamma   90.00
#
_symmetry.space_group_name_H-M   'P 1'
#
loop_
_entity.id
_entity.type
_entity.pdbx_description
1 polymer ?
#
loop_
_entity_poly.entity_id
_entity_poly.type
_entity_poly.pdbx_seq_one_letter_code
_entity_poly.pdbx_strand_id
1 'polypeptide(L)'
;MGTVRWENPRLDARGVPVVRQPRRLAFGRGPLPDDSELELRSGALREELEALAEEGVQSLLLEGGPTLAAGFLEQGLVDKLLVFVAPKLSGEGSGMLAGLAAPVALTRLESRPIGNDVVIQGYVHEP
;
A
#
# COMPACT_ATOMS: atom_id res chain seq x y z
N MET A 1 8.37 -5.68 4.99
CA MET A 1 8.42 -7.04 5.62
C MET A 1 8.27 -7.02 7.14
N GLY A 2 8.63 -5.96 7.83
CA GLY A 2 8.49 -5.89 9.29
C GLY A 2 7.08 -6.25 9.79
N THR A 3 6.06 -5.54 9.33
CA THR A 3 4.65 -5.77 9.71
C THR A 3 4.18 -7.20 9.42
N VAL A 4 4.54 -7.76 8.25
CA VAL A 4 4.15 -9.13 7.88
C VAL A 4 4.71 -10.17 8.85
N ARG A 5 5.95 -9.98 9.30
CA ARG A 5 6.59 -10.92 10.24
C ARG A 5 5.99 -10.90 11.65
N TRP A 6 5.53 -9.72 12.07
CA TRP A 6 5.00 -9.53 13.43
C TRP A 6 3.48 -9.73 13.51
N GLU A 7 2.74 -9.30 12.50
CA GLU A 7 1.29 -9.23 12.55
C GLU A 7 0.61 -10.28 11.66
N ASN A 8 1.34 -10.87 10.68
CA ASN A 8 0.80 -11.80 9.68
C ASN A 8 -0.57 -11.33 9.14
N PRO A 9 -0.62 -10.16 8.48
CA PRO A 9 -1.89 -9.52 8.13
C PRO A 9 -2.65 -10.37 7.10
N ARG A 10 -3.95 -10.48 7.27
CA ARG A 10 -4.80 -11.27 6.38
C ARG A 10 -5.08 -10.62 5.04
N LEU A 11 -5.08 -9.29 4.97
CA LEU A 11 -5.34 -8.48 3.76
C LEU A 11 -6.55 -8.96 2.94
N ASP A 12 -7.61 -9.35 3.61
CA ASP A 12 -8.84 -9.87 3.02
C ASP A 12 -10.00 -8.86 3.14
N ALA A 13 -10.95 -8.92 2.22
CA ALA A 13 -12.18 -8.15 2.32
C ALA A 13 -13.12 -8.80 3.33
N ARG A 14 -13.53 -8.04 4.36
CA ARG A 14 -14.39 -8.49 5.47
C ARG A 14 -15.59 -7.57 5.65
N GLY A 15 -16.70 -8.14 6.09
CA GLY A 15 -17.92 -7.38 6.40
C GLY A 15 -18.67 -6.85 5.17
N VAL A 16 -18.24 -7.22 3.98
CA VAL A 16 -18.89 -6.86 2.70
C VAL A 16 -18.99 -8.09 1.80
N PRO A 17 -20.04 -8.21 0.98
CA PRO A 17 -20.13 -9.28 -0.01
C PRO A 17 -19.03 -9.12 -1.05
N VAL A 18 -18.30 -10.20 -1.34
CA VAL A 18 -17.28 -10.24 -2.41
C VAL A 18 -17.46 -11.48 -3.26
N VAL A 19 -17.30 -11.33 -4.57
CA VAL A 19 -17.34 -12.47 -5.50
C VAL A 19 -16.09 -13.32 -5.36
N ARG A 20 -14.94 -12.67 -5.13
CA ARG A 20 -13.63 -13.30 -4.94
C ARG A 20 -12.77 -12.45 -4.03
N GLN A 21 -12.05 -13.10 -3.12
CA GLN A 21 -11.02 -12.41 -2.33
C GLN A 21 -9.87 -11.93 -3.24
N PRO A 22 -9.27 -10.77 -2.93
CA PRO A 22 -8.10 -10.29 -3.67
C PRO A 22 -6.92 -11.25 -3.50
N ARG A 23 -6.02 -11.28 -4.47
CA ARG A 23 -4.69 -11.85 -4.26
C ARG A 23 -3.96 -11.02 -3.21
N ARG A 24 -3.20 -11.68 -2.37
CA ARG A 24 -2.55 -11.06 -1.21
C ARG A 24 -1.05 -11.25 -1.33
N LEU A 25 -0.33 -10.15 -1.40
CA LEU A 25 1.08 -10.12 -1.73
C LEU A 25 1.90 -9.53 -0.59
N ALA A 26 3.10 -10.03 -0.42
CA ALA A 26 4.12 -9.45 0.44
C ALA A 26 5.37 -9.13 -0.39
N PHE A 27 5.76 -7.86 -0.42
CA PHE A 27 6.99 -7.43 -1.09
C PHE A 27 8.15 -7.38 -0.09
N GLY A 28 9.23 -8.07 -0.40
CA GLY A 28 10.44 -8.06 0.41
C GLY A 28 11.22 -9.36 0.35
N ARG A 29 12.25 -9.44 1.18
CA ARG A 29 13.15 -10.60 1.26
C ARG A 29 13.01 -11.31 2.60
N GLY A 30 13.17 -12.60 2.57
CA GLY A 30 13.14 -13.48 3.74
C GLY A 30 11.84 -14.28 3.86
N PRO A 31 11.80 -15.25 4.76
CA PRO A 31 10.67 -16.14 4.87
C PRO A 31 9.43 -15.39 5.39
N LEU A 32 8.27 -15.79 4.89
CA LEU A 32 6.99 -15.47 5.50
C LEU A 32 6.76 -16.40 6.72
N PRO A 33 5.85 -16.03 7.66
CA PRO A 33 5.36 -16.97 8.65
C PRO A 33 4.80 -18.25 8.00
N ASP A 34 4.96 -19.39 8.66
CA ASP A 34 4.55 -20.69 8.10
C ASP A 34 3.05 -20.79 7.80
N ASP A 35 2.24 -20.02 8.52
CA ASP A 35 0.79 -19.91 8.37
C ASP A 35 0.35 -18.73 7.50
N SER A 36 1.27 -18.06 6.83
CA SER A 36 0.96 -16.92 5.97
C SER A 36 0.30 -17.37 4.67
N GLU A 37 -0.81 -16.74 4.34
CA GLU A 37 -1.51 -16.92 3.06
C GLU A 37 -1.08 -15.89 2.00
N LEU A 38 0.03 -15.17 2.24
CA LEU A 38 0.56 -14.16 1.33
C LEU A 38 1.50 -14.78 0.30
N GLU A 39 1.45 -14.28 -0.93
CA GLU A 39 2.41 -14.60 -1.97
C GLU A 39 3.65 -13.69 -1.81
N LEU A 40 4.83 -14.27 -1.66
CA LEU A 40 6.07 -13.49 -1.55
C LEU A 40 6.54 -13.02 -2.93
N ARG A 41 6.82 -11.72 -3.05
CA ARG A 41 7.45 -11.06 -4.20
C ARG A 41 8.78 -10.45 -3.73
N SER A 42 9.88 -11.01 -4.19
CA SER A 42 11.24 -10.68 -3.69
C SER A 42 12.17 -10.04 -4.72
N GLY A 43 11.71 -9.85 -5.94
CA GLY A 43 12.41 -9.17 -7.01
C GLY A 43 12.42 -7.65 -6.89
N ALA A 44 12.95 -6.98 -7.90
CA ALA A 44 12.85 -5.53 -8.02
C ALA A 44 11.38 -5.11 -8.19
N LEU A 45 10.96 -4.01 -7.53
CA LEU A 45 9.55 -3.62 -7.47
C LEU A 45 8.91 -3.49 -8.86
N ARG A 46 9.60 -2.85 -9.80
CA ARG A 46 9.12 -2.68 -11.17
C ARG A 46 8.94 -4.02 -11.89
N GLU A 47 9.92 -4.90 -11.81
CA GLU A 47 9.87 -6.23 -12.46
C GLU A 47 8.73 -7.07 -11.89
N GLU A 48 8.51 -7.01 -10.57
CA GLU A 48 7.39 -7.71 -9.94
C GLU A 48 6.03 -7.16 -10.37
N LEU A 49 5.90 -5.84 -10.56
CA LEU A 49 4.66 -5.25 -11.08
C LEU A 49 4.42 -5.61 -12.54
N GLU A 50 5.46 -5.64 -13.37
CA GLU A 50 5.39 -6.07 -14.76
C GLU A 50 4.94 -7.54 -14.86
N ALA A 51 5.53 -8.41 -14.05
CA ALA A 51 5.12 -9.81 -13.96
C ALA A 51 3.66 -9.98 -13.51
N LEU A 52 3.23 -9.20 -12.50
CA LEU A 52 1.83 -9.20 -12.06
C LEU A 52 0.87 -8.73 -13.17
N ALA A 53 1.26 -7.75 -13.97
CA ALA A 53 0.47 -7.29 -15.12
C ALA A 53 0.36 -8.39 -16.20
N GLU A 54 1.44 -9.12 -16.50
CA GLU A 54 1.42 -10.27 -17.39
C GLU A 54 0.53 -11.42 -16.86
N GLU A 55 0.45 -11.57 -15.53
CA GLU A 55 -0.47 -12.49 -14.87
C GLU A 55 -1.94 -12.01 -14.88
N GLY A 56 -2.22 -10.83 -15.45
CA GLY A 56 -3.57 -10.26 -15.59
C GLY A 56 -4.03 -9.40 -14.41
N VAL A 57 -3.12 -8.99 -13.52
CA VAL A 57 -3.44 -8.05 -12.43
C VAL A 57 -3.59 -6.64 -13.00
N GLN A 58 -4.77 -6.04 -12.86
CA GLN A 58 -5.09 -4.71 -13.40
C GLN A 58 -4.90 -3.59 -12.38
N SER A 59 -4.99 -3.90 -11.10
CA SER A 59 -4.82 -2.93 -10.02
C SER A 59 -4.23 -3.58 -8.78
N LEU A 60 -3.46 -2.80 -8.04
CA LEU A 60 -2.84 -3.22 -6.79
C LEU A 60 -3.09 -2.15 -5.73
N LEU A 61 -3.61 -2.56 -4.58
CA LEU A 61 -3.72 -1.72 -3.39
C LEU A 61 -2.49 -1.96 -2.51
N LEU A 62 -1.66 -0.93 -2.36
CA LEU A 62 -0.48 -0.98 -1.49
C LEU A 62 -0.84 -0.52 -0.08
N GLU A 63 -0.81 -1.43 0.87
CA GLU A 63 -0.99 -1.20 2.32
C GLU A 63 0.33 -1.44 3.09
N GLY A 64 1.45 -1.12 2.46
CA GLY A 64 2.77 -1.34 3.03
C GLY A 64 3.17 -0.33 4.09
N GLY A 65 4.22 -0.66 4.85
CA GLY A 65 4.82 0.28 5.79
C GLY A 65 5.56 1.43 5.10
N PRO A 66 6.05 2.42 5.90
CA PRO A 66 6.63 3.66 5.39
C PRO A 66 7.78 3.48 4.39
N THR A 67 8.63 2.49 4.59
CA THR A 67 9.79 2.21 3.73
C THR A 67 9.36 1.65 2.38
N LEU A 68 8.42 0.71 2.37
CA LEU A 68 7.91 0.12 1.14
C LEU A 68 7.14 1.16 0.32
N ALA A 69 6.29 1.95 0.97
CA ALA A 69 5.53 3.02 0.34
C ALA A 69 6.45 4.07 -0.30
N ALA A 70 7.51 4.48 0.40
CA ALA A 70 8.52 5.38 -0.16
C ALA A 70 9.23 4.77 -1.37
N GLY A 71 9.61 3.49 -1.32
CA GLY A 71 10.25 2.79 -2.43
C GLY A 71 9.38 2.74 -3.70
N PHE A 72 8.09 2.52 -3.56
CA PHE A 72 7.14 2.59 -4.69
C PHE A 72 7.02 4.02 -5.25
N LEU A 73 6.92 5.02 -4.38
CA LEU A 73 6.83 6.43 -4.79
C LEU A 73 8.09 6.91 -5.50
N GLU A 74 9.28 6.60 -4.97
CA GLU A 74 10.56 7.00 -5.56
C GLU A 74 10.79 6.42 -6.95
N GLN A 75 10.28 5.22 -7.21
CA GLN A 75 10.36 4.57 -8.50
C GLN A 75 9.24 4.97 -9.47
N GLY A 76 8.33 5.87 -9.06
CA GLY A 76 7.20 6.30 -9.88
C GLY A 76 6.19 5.18 -10.16
N LEU A 77 5.97 4.29 -9.18
CA LEU A 77 5.10 3.12 -9.30
C LEU A 77 3.73 3.29 -8.62
N VAL A 78 3.42 4.49 -8.17
CA VAL A 78 2.14 4.83 -7.52
C VAL A 78 1.36 5.79 -8.39
N ASP A 79 0.16 5.43 -8.79
CA ASP A 79 -0.71 6.31 -9.56
C ASP A 79 -1.57 7.20 -8.66
N LYS A 80 -2.14 6.62 -7.61
CA LYS A 80 -3.09 7.29 -6.73
C LYS A 80 -2.79 7.03 -5.25
N LEU A 81 -2.98 8.06 -4.44
CA LEU A 81 -2.84 7.99 -2.99
C LEU A 81 -4.20 8.18 -2.30
N LEU A 82 -4.42 7.39 -1.25
CA LEU A 82 -5.52 7.55 -0.29
C LEU A 82 -4.93 7.71 1.10
N VAL A 83 -5.31 8.79 1.80
CA VAL A 83 -4.89 9.04 3.19
C VAL A 83 -6.13 9.19 4.07
N PHE A 84 -6.20 8.40 5.12
CA PHE A 84 -7.23 8.50 6.14
C PHE A 84 -6.69 9.30 7.32
N VAL A 85 -7.37 10.37 7.68
CA VAL A 85 -6.98 11.26 8.77
C VAL A 85 -8.01 11.14 9.88
N ALA A 86 -7.60 10.53 11.00
CA ALA A 86 -8.42 10.43 12.20
C ALA A 86 -8.36 11.74 12.99
N PRO A 87 -9.44 12.12 13.72
CA PRO A 87 -9.49 13.34 14.55
C PRO A 87 -8.74 13.14 15.88
N LYS A 88 -7.47 12.76 15.79
CA LYS A 88 -6.58 12.49 16.93
C LYS A 88 -5.22 13.10 16.68
N LEU A 89 -4.66 13.69 17.73
CA LEU A 89 -3.28 14.16 17.74
C LEU A 89 -2.42 13.16 18.53
N SER A 90 -1.28 12.78 17.96
CA SER A 90 -0.27 11.95 18.62
C SER A 90 1.07 12.65 18.52
N GLY A 91 1.81 12.69 19.62
CA GLY A 91 3.16 13.27 19.66
C GLY A 91 4.26 12.27 19.29
N GLU A 92 3.92 11.00 19.11
CA GLU A 92 4.86 9.91 18.83
C GLU A 92 4.35 9.03 17.69
N GLY A 93 5.26 8.34 17.03
CA GLY A 93 4.96 7.38 15.97
C GLY A 93 5.84 7.53 14.73
N SER A 94 5.80 6.54 13.86
CA SER A 94 6.48 6.58 12.57
C SER A 94 5.74 7.52 11.61
N GLY A 95 6.49 8.25 10.79
CA GLY A 95 5.90 9.00 9.68
C GLY A 95 5.24 8.05 8.67
N MET A 96 4.32 8.59 7.87
CA MET A 96 3.64 7.85 6.81
C MET A 96 4.61 7.33 5.73
N LEU A 97 5.68 8.06 5.49
CA LEU A 97 6.75 7.74 4.54
C LEU A 97 8.11 7.86 5.22
N ALA A 98 9.03 6.98 4.87
CA ALA A 98 10.41 7.00 5.37
C ALA A 98 11.41 6.94 4.21
N GLY A 99 12.35 7.87 4.19
CA GLY A 99 13.44 7.88 3.22
C GLY A 99 13.07 8.43 1.83
N LEU A 100 11.99 9.19 1.71
CA LEU A 100 11.63 9.85 0.45
C LEU A 100 12.64 10.98 0.15
N ALA A 101 13.35 10.88 -0.97
CA ALA A 101 14.44 11.81 -1.32
C ALA A 101 13.95 13.21 -1.69
N ALA A 102 12.74 13.34 -2.24
CA ALA A 102 12.14 14.62 -2.65
C ALA A 102 10.62 14.59 -2.44
N PRO A 103 9.99 15.77 -2.24
CA PRO A 103 8.53 15.87 -2.19
C PRO A 103 7.88 15.37 -3.48
N VAL A 104 6.75 14.67 -3.32
CA VAL A 104 5.89 14.24 -4.44
C VAL A 104 4.64 15.10 -4.44
N ALA A 105 4.40 15.79 -5.55
CA ALA A 105 3.19 16.59 -5.73
C ALA A 105 2.00 15.70 -6.11
N LEU A 106 0.82 16.06 -5.62
CA LEU A 106 -0.43 15.40 -5.97
C LEU A 106 -1.29 16.33 -6.82
N THR A 107 -1.97 15.78 -7.81
CA THR A 107 -2.96 16.47 -8.63
C THR A 107 -4.37 15.94 -8.33
N ARG A 108 -5.40 16.67 -8.75
CA ARG A 108 -6.82 16.31 -8.52
C ARG A 108 -7.11 15.95 -7.06
N LEU A 109 -6.62 16.79 -6.15
CA LEU A 109 -6.80 16.56 -4.71
C LEU A 109 -8.27 16.73 -4.33
N GLU A 110 -8.81 15.73 -3.71
CA GLU A 110 -10.17 15.69 -3.17
C GLU A 110 -10.15 15.24 -1.71
N SER A 111 -11.11 15.71 -0.95
CA SER A 111 -11.31 15.23 0.42
C SER A 111 -12.80 15.06 0.72
N ARG A 112 -13.12 14.09 1.54
CA ARG A 112 -14.49 13.86 2.02
C ARG A 112 -14.49 13.24 3.41
N PRO A 113 -15.54 13.52 4.21
CA PRO A 113 -15.70 12.83 5.49
C PRO A 113 -16.06 11.36 5.27
N ILE A 114 -15.60 10.51 6.18
CA ILE A 114 -15.95 9.10 6.26
C ILE A 114 -16.10 8.72 7.74
N GLY A 115 -17.34 8.61 8.22
CA GLY A 115 -17.60 8.52 9.66
C GLY A 115 -17.07 9.75 10.40
N ASN A 116 -16.18 9.53 11.37
CA ASN A 116 -15.51 10.60 12.12
C ASN A 116 -14.17 11.03 11.49
N ASP A 117 -13.70 10.33 10.47
CA ASP A 117 -12.44 10.58 9.81
C ASP A 117 -12.62 11.41 8.53
N VAL A 118 -11.53 11.85 7.94
CA VAL A 118 -11.49 12.45 6.60
C VAL A 118 -10.62 11.59 5.71
N VAL A 119 -11.10 11.23 4.54
CA VAL A 119 -10.26 10.64 3.50
C VAL A 119 -9.83 11.72 2.51
N ILE A 120 -8.54 11.75 2.23
CA ILE A 120 -7.91 12.61 1.21
C ILE A 120 -7.42 11.69 0.09
N GLN A 121 -7.72 12.04 -1.14
CA GLN A 121 -7.21 11.33 -2.31
C GLN A 121 -6.58 12.29 -3.31
N GLY A 122 -5.58 11.81 -4.02
CA GLY A 122 -4.91 12.56 -5.06
C GLY A 122 -4.13 11.64 -6.01
N TYR A 123 -3.77 12.15 -7.16
CA TYR A 123 -3.00 11.41 -8.15
C TYR A 123 -1.54 11.84 -8.14
N VAL A 124 -0.65 10.86 -8.17
CA VAL A 124 0.80 11.04 -8.39
C VAL A 124 1.06 11.15 -9.90
N HIS A 125 0.42 10.26 -10.66
CA HIS A 125 0.37 10.31 -12.13
C HIS A 125 -1.07 10.56 -12.57
N GLU A 126 -1.26 11.43 -13.54
CA GLU A 126 -2.59 11.63 -14.11
C GLU A 126 -3.03 10.38 -14.90
N PRO A 127 -4.28 9.93 -14.73
CA PRO A 127 -4.82 8.78 -15.45
C PRO A 127 -5.01 9.07 -16.94
#